data_4a605370cf0bd9bd382bbe87a2d6f908
#
_entry.id   4a605370cf0bd9bd382bbe87a2d6f908
#
_cell.length_a   1.000
_cell.length_b   1.000
_cell.length_c   1.000
_cell.angle_alpha   90.00
_cell.angle_beta   90.00
_cell.angle_gamma   90.00
#
_symmetry.space_group_name_H-M   'P 1'
#
loop_
_entity.id
_entity.type
_entity.pdbx_description
1 polymer ?
#
loop_
_entity_poly.entity_id
_entity_poly.type
_entity_poly.pdbx_seq_one_letter_code
_entity_poly.pdbx_strand_id
1 'polypeptide(L)'
;MKKYVSLLVAALVLTAGLPPAQAAPSDSGLSLSCASCVLMEKETGAFLLEENSHEKLEPASVTKIMTLLLVMEAVDSGQLSKDAPVTVSAYAAGMGGSQVYLEEGEQMPVSEMIKCVTVVSGNDCAVALAEHLAGSEGAFVARMNQRAQELGMTDTTFLNCTGLPAQGHVTSAHDIALMSRELILNHPSIREYTTIWMDSIRNGEFGLTNTNRLVRFYQGTTGLKTGFTSSAMYCMSATAERDGMELIAVVMKSPSTNQRFDDARALLDYGFANYTVVPVYPDAPLAPVDVLLGTSAQVQPRLERDCRLLVRKGEEGQVTTRLSLAEDLEAPVEQGQTLGTLEVYVGDELRDTVPILAAQPVDRLSIPGIFGRMLSKLLMAG
;
A
#
# COMPACT_ATOMS: atom_id res chain seq x y z
N MET A 1 -57.23 25.20 1.97
CA MET A 1 -56.08 25.01 2.82
C MET A 1 -55.65 23.55 2.70
N LYS A 2 -54.71 23.25 1.77
CA LYS A 2 -54.11 21.92 1.65
C LYS A 2 -52.63 22.05 2.04
N LYS A 3 -52.25 21.38 3.12
CA LYS A 3 -50.87 21.31 3.63
C LYS A 3 -50.10 20.30 2.74
N TYR A 4 -49.06 20.76 2.04
CA TYR A 4 -48.08 19.90 1.41
C TYR A 4 -47.04 19.52 2.49
N VAL A 5 -46.98 18.24 2.83
CA VAL A 5 -45.93 17.65 3.65
C VAL A 5 -44.87 17.19 2.70
N SER A 6 -43.76 17.92 2.63
CA SER A 6 -42.56 17.47 1.94
C SER A 6 -41.87 16.39 2.75
N LEU A 7 -41.91 15.16 2.28
CA LEU A 7 -41.11 14.07 2.85
C LEU A 7 -39.67 14.19 2.30
N LEU A 8 -38.75 14.64 3.16
CA LEU A 8 -37.31 14.56 2.89
C LEU A 8 -36.92 13.09 3.14
N VAL A 9 -36.73 12.34 2.06
CA VAL A 9 -36.07 11.03 2.14
C VAL A 9 -34.57 11.28 2.12
N ALA A 10 -33.95 11.33 3.30
CA ALA A 10 -32.51 11.27 3.44
C ALA A 10 -32.08 9.83 3.15
N ALA A 11 -31.59 9.56 1.94
CA ALA A 11 -30.93 8.32 1.61
C ALA A 11 -29.57 8.27 2.35
N LEU A 12 -29.55 7.53 3.45
CA LEU A 12 -28.34 7.18 4.17
C LEU A 12 -27.59 6.15 3.27
N VAL A 13 -26.66 6.63 2.45
CA VAL A 13 -25.74 5.73 1.74
C VAL A 13 -24.76 5.18 2.78
N LEU A 14 -25.07 3.99 3.32
CA LEU A 14 -24.08 3.20 4.02
C LEU A 14 -23.04 2.77 2.96
N THR A 15 -21.87 3.40 2.99
CA THR A 15 -20.68 2.86 2.32
C THR A 15 -20.21 1.62 3.11
N ALA A 16 -20.92 0.51 2.94
CA ALA A 16 -20.36 -0.78 3.27
C ALA A 16 -19.31 -1.06 2.19
N GLY A 17 -18.04 -0.78 2.50
CA GLY A 17 -16.95 -1.31 1.71
C GLY A 17 -17.17 -2.82 1.57
N LEU A 18 -17.29 -3.32 0.35
CA LEU A 18 -17.30 -4.74 0.09
C LEU A 18 -16.01 -5.30 0.70
N PRO A 19 -16.06 -6.35 1.51
CA PRO A 19 -14.85 -7.01 1.97
C PRO A 19 -14.06 -7.44 0.74
N PRO A 20 -12.71 -7.33 0.75
CA PRO A 20 -11.91 -7.84 -0.35
C PRO A 20 -12.32 -9.28 -0.62
N ALA A 21 -12.52 -9.59 -1.90
CA ALA A 21 -12.93 -10.93 -2.32
C ALA A 21 -11.91 -11.92 -1.77
N GLN A 22 -12.33 -12.72 -0.80
CA GLN A 22 -11.50 -13.75 -0.20
C GLN A 22 -11.35 -14.85 -1.25
N ALA A 23 -10.13 -14.97 -1.81
CA ALA A 23 -9.82 -16.03 -2.75
C ALA A 23 -10.08 -17.37 -2.04
N ALA A 24 -10.92 -18.22 -2.64
CA ALA A 24 -11.08 -19.60 -2.18
C ALA A 24 -9.71 -20.30 -2.25
N PRO A 25 -9.37 -21.21 -1.32
CA PRO A 25 -8.12 -21.94 -1.35
C PRO A 25 -8.03 -22.68 -2.69
N SER A 26 -7.26 -22.15 -3.61
CA SER A 26 -6.95 -22.81 -4.87
C SER A 26 -5.85 -23.82 -4.58
N ASP A 27 -6.05 -25.07 -5.01
CA ASP A 27 -4.93 -26.00 -5.17
C ASP A 27 -3.98 -25.38 -6.20
N SER A 28 -3.00 -24.63 -5.72
CA SER A 28 -2.06 -23.91 -6.57
C SER A 28 -1.12 -24.83 -7.33
N GLY A 29 -1.09 -26.11 -6.95
CA GLY A 29 -0.12 -27.07 -7.44
C GLY A 29 1.33 -26.76 -7.03
N LEU A 30 1.55 -25.72 -6.20
CA LEU A 30 2.89 -25.38 -5.70
C LEU A 30 3.28 -26.33 -4.57
N SER A 31 4.56 -26.71 -4.55
CA SER A 31 5.16 -27.45 -3.42
C SER A 31 6.14 -26.51 -2.74
N LEU A 32 5.69 -25.87 -1.67
CA LEU A 32 6.48 -24.93 -0.89
C LEU A 32 7.06 -25.61 0.34
N SER A 33 8.23 -25.15 0.80
CA SER A 33 8.94 -25.72 1.95
C SER A 33 8.75 -24.90 3.23
N CYS A 34 8.24 -23.68 3.11
CA CYS A 34 7.95 -22.80 4.26
C CYS A 34 6.74 -23.27 5.06
N ALA A 35 6.68 -22.90 6.34
CA ALA A 35 5.54 -23.25 7.20
C ALA A 35 4.29 -22.42 6.94
N SER A 36 4.49 -21.15 6.52
CA SER A 36 3.42 -20.20 6.26
C SER A 36 3.80 -19.28 5.11
N CYS A 37 2.87 -18.97 4.23
CA CYS A 37 3.12 -18.06 3.13
C CYS A 37 1.87 -17.31 2.66
N VAL A 38 2.14 -16.22 1.94
CA VAL A 38 1.13 -15.37 1.30
C VAL A 38 1.68 -14.84 -0.02
N LEU A 39 0.81 -14.75 -1.01
CA LEU A 39 1.00 -13.95 -2.20
C LEU A 39 -0.11 -12.90 -2.31
N MET A 40 0.24 -11.63 -2.36
CA MET A 40 -0.69 -10.51 -2.47
C MET A 40 -0.37 -9.65 -3.69
N GLU A 41 -1.40 -9.08 -4.34
CA GLU A 41 -1.23 -8.03 -5.33
C GLU A 41 -1.29 -6.65 -4.63
N LYS A 42 -0.32 -5.78 -4.96
CA LYS A 42 -0.08 -4.52 -4.23
C LYS A 42 -1.25 -3.53 -4.34
N GLU A 43 -1.74 -3.23 -5.54
CA GLU A 43 -2.71 -2.13 -5.76
C GLU A 43 -4.06 -2.47 -5.13
N THR A 44 -4.56 -3.66 -5.41
CA THR A 44 -5.87 -4.12 -4.92
C THR A 44 -5.83 -4.63 -3.48
N GLY A 45 -4.67 -5.08 -2.99
CA GLY A 45 -4.54 -5.78 -1.72
C GLY A 45 -5.14 -7.20 -1.74
N ALA A 46 -5.45 -7.72 -2.93
CA ALA A 46 -6.02 -9.06 -3.06
C ALA A 46 -5.00 -10.14 -2.72
N PHE A 47 -5.39 -11.07 -1.85
CA PHE A 47 -4.62 -12.28 -1.56
C PHE A 47 -4.86 -13.31 -2.68
N LEU A 48 -3.79 -13.65 -3.42
CA LEU A 48 -3.83 -14.57 -4.55
C LEU A 48 -3.58 -16.01 -4.12
N LEU A 49 -2.84 -16.19 -3.01
CA LEU A 49 -2.54 -17.47 -2.39
C LEU A 49 -2.24 -17.26 -0.91
N GLU A 50 -2.77 -18.16 -0.08
CA GLU A 50 -2.53 -18.18 1.34
C GLU A 50 -2.39 -19.63 1.83
N GLU A 51 -1.32 -19.91 2.59
CA GLU A 51 -1.14 -21.17 3.32
C GLU A 51 -0.72 -20.87 4.75
N ASN A 52 -1.49 -21.32 5.73
CA ASN A 52 -1.28 -21.05 7.16
C ASN A 52 -1.03 -19.56 7.45
N SER A 53 -1.65 -18.66 6.70
CA SER A 53 -1.32 -17.25 6.61
C SER A 53 -1.42 -16.49 7.93
N HIS A 54 -2.27 -16.98 8.86
CA HIS A 54 -2.50 -16.40 10.19
C HIS A 54 -1.73 -17.14 11.32
N GLU A 55 -0.84 -18.09 10.97
CA GLU A 55 0.00 -18.74 11.99
C GLU A 55 0.96 -17.70 12.60
N LYS A 56 0.93 -17.59 13.95
CA LYS A 56 1.79 -16.66 14.69
C LYS A 56 3.20 -17.24 14.82
N LEU A 57 4.13 -16.64 14.10
CA LEU A 57 5.53 -17.05 14.02
C LEU A 57 6.45 -15.87 14.35
N GLU A 58 7.67 -16.18 14.74
CA GLU A 58 8.72 -15.16 14.91
C GLU A 58 9.15 -14.61 13.54
N PRO A 59 9.15 -13.29 13.34
CA PRO A 59 9.48 -12.67 12.05
C PRO A 59 10.99 -12.53 11.79
N ALA A 60 11.82 -12.64 12.80
CA ALA A 60 13.22 -12.19 12.71
C ALA A 60 13.29 -10.75 12.14
N SER A 61 14.32 -10.43 11.36
CA SER A 61 14.53 -9.08 10.80
C SER A 61 13.48 -8.63 9.77
N VAL A 62 12.47 -9.44 9.45
CA VAL A 62 11.30 -8.97 8.68
C VAL A 62 10.52 -7.90 9.49
N THR A 63 10.62 -7.91 10.81
CA THR A 63 10.20 -6.83 11.72
C THR A 63 10.58 -5.43 11.23
N LYS A 64 11.76 -5.28 10.61
CA LYS A 64 12.28 -4.00 10.14
C LYS A 64 11.47 -3.36 9.01
N ILE A 65 10.53 -4.10 8.41
CA ILE A 65 9.56 -3.50 7.48
C ILE A 65 8.71 -2.46 8.23
N MET A 66 8.21 -2.78 9.45
CA MET A 66 7.48 -1.82 10.26
C MET A 66 8.39 -0.67 10.73
N THR A 67 9.64 -0.95 11.07
CA THR A 67 10.62 0.09 11.40
C THR A 67 10.83 1.05 10.25
N LEU A 68 11.03 0.53 9.04
CA LEU A 68 11.18 1.32 7.82
C LEU A 68 9.89 2.07 7.48
N LEU A 69 8.71 1.47 7.67
CA LEU A 69 7.42 2.12 7.44
C LEU A 69 7.31 3.39 8.29
N LEU A 70 7.49 3.31 9.60
CA LEU A 70 7.41 4.48 10.48
C LEU A 70 8.46 5.55 10.17
N VAL A 71 9.66 5.14 9.76
CA VAL A 71 10.71 6.08 9.34
C VAL A 71 10.32 6.77 8.03
N MET A 72 9.80 6.04 7.05
CA MET A 72 9.37 6.61 5.76
C MET A 72 8.14 7.51 5.91
N GLU A 73 7.18 7.16 6.76
CA GLU A 73 6.06 8.03 7.14
C GLU A 73 6.55 9.37 7.69
N ALA A 74 7.56 9.35 8.57
CA ALA A 74 8.15 10.57 9.12
C ALA A 74 8.91 11.38 8.05
N VAL A 75 9.56 10.71 7.11
CA VAL A 75 10.26 11.37 5.99
C VAL A 75 9.24 12.03 5.05
N ASP A 76 8.23 11.31 4.63
CA ASP A 76 7.26 11.79 3.64
C ASP A 76 6.34 12.88 4.21
N SER A 77 6.06 12.84 5.51
CA SER A 77 5.35 13.94 6.21
C SER A 77 6.22 15.18 6.48
N GLY A 78 7.52 15.11 6.19
CA GLY A 78 8.47 16.21 6.48
C GLY A 78 8.87 16.33 7.96
N GLN A 79 8.43 15.41 8.82
CA GLN A 79 8.85 15.34 10.22
C GLN A 79 10.35 15.01 10.36
N LEU A 80 10.87 14.20 9.42
CA LEU A 80 12.26 13.74 9.42
C LEU A 80 12.91 14.05 8.05
N SER A 81 14.04 14.80 8.07
CA SER A 81 14.82 14.99 6.84
C SER A 81 15.72 13.80 6.54
N LYS A 82 15.81 13.39 5.27
CA LYS A 82 16.76 12.36 4.81
C LYS A 82 18.22 12.69 5.14
N ASP A 83 18.54 14.00 5.20
CA ASP A 83 19.90 14.50 5.47
C ASP A 83 20.15 14.79 6.96
N ALA A 84 19.14 14.62 7.82
CA ALA A 84 19.30 14.86 9.25
C ALA A 84 20.35 13.91 9.85
N PRO A 85 21.32 14.42 10.66
CA PRO A 85 22.28 13.55 11.33
C PRO A 85 21.61 12.81 12.48
N VAL A 86 21.73 11.48 12.48
CA VAL A 86 21.34 10.62 13.58
C VAL A 86 22.55 10.37 14.44
N THR A 87 22.48 10.74 15.72
CA THR A 87 23.54 10.45 16.69
C THR A 87 23.30 9.09 17.32
N VAL A 88 24.32 8.26 17.28
CA VAL A 88 24.28 6.86 17.77
C VAL A 88 24.45 6.84 19.28
N SER A 89 23.53 6.20 19.99
CA SER A 89 23.62 5.96 21.43
C SER A 89 24.55 4.77 21.74
N ALA A 90 25.03 4.68 22.98
CA ALA A 90 25.73 3.49 23.47
C ALA A 90 24.90 2.21 23.33
N TYR A 91 23.56 2.32 23.48
CA TYR A 91 22.64 1.19 23.31
C TYR A 91 22.57 0.73 21.85
N ALA A 92 22.39 1.65 20.90
CA ALA A 92 22.39 1.33 19.48
C ALA A 92 23.73 0.74 19.02
N ALA A 93 24.87 1.34 19.43
CA ALA A 93 26.22 0.84 19.13
C ALA A 93 26.47 -0.55 19.70
N GLY A 94 25.85 -0.90 20.84
CA GLY A 94 25.98 -2.21 21.52
C GLY A 94 25.10 -3.30 20.91
N MET A 95 24.33 -3.04 19.84
CA MET A 95 23.44 -4.03 19.26
C MET A 95 24.20 -5.18 18.60
N GLY A 96 23.72 -6.41 18.85
CA GLY A 96 24.26 -7.63 18.24
C GLY A 96 23.56 -8.01 16.93
N GLY A 97 24.00 -9.10 16.33
CA GLY A 97 23.47 -9.64 15.08
C GLY A 97 23.97 -8.91 13.84
N SER A 98 23.12 -8.65 12.86
CA SER A 98 23.50 -7.87 11.67
C SER A 98 23.72 -6.41 12.04
N GLN A 99 24.89 -5.85 11.69
CA GLN A 99 25.27 -4.49 12.06
C GLN A 99 26.28 -3.90 11.09
N VAL A 100 26.43 -2.59 11.08
CA VAL A 100 27.47 -1.86 10.35
C VAL A 100 28.55 -1.32 11.30
N TYR A 101 28.51 -1.78 12.55
CA TYR A 101 29.47 -1.42 13.61
C TYR A 101 29.52 0.08 13.87
N LEU A 102 28.35 0.67 14.16
CA LEU A 102 28.25 2.05 14.57
C LEU A 102 28.92 2.26 15.93
N GLU A 103 29.63 3.38 16.09
CA GLU A 103 30.27 3.77 17.35
C GLU A 103 29.37 4.73 18.14
N GLU A 104 29.47 4.72 19.46
CA GLU A 104 28.78 5.69 20.32
C GLU A 104 29.21 7.11 19.96
N GLY A 105 28.21 8.00 19.73
CA GLY A 105 28.45 9.39 19.33
C GLY A 105 28.71 9.57 17.83
N GLU A 106 28.85 8.48 17.05
CA GLU A 106 28.91 8.58 15.59
C GLU A 106 27.65 9.24 15.06
N GLN A 107 27.81 10.06 14.01
CA GLN A 107 26.68 10.69 13.32
C GLN A 107 26.61 10.21 11.87
N MET A 108 25.44 9.77 11.46
CA MET A 108 25.17 9.31 10.08
C MET A 108 23.83 9.87 9.60
N PRO A 109 23.70 10.30 8.34
CA PRO A 109 22.43 10.78 7.79
C PRO A 109 21.34 9.70 7.86
N VAL A 110 20.09 10.11 8.04
CA VAL A 110 18.91 9.23 8.00
C VAL A 110 18.91 8.35 6.75
N SER A 111 19.23 8.92 5.57
CA SER A 111 19.29 8.17 4.30
C SER A 111 20.30 7.03 4.32
N GLU A 112 21.49 7.26 4.89
CA GLU A 112 22.52 6.21 5.04
C GLU A 112 22.06 5.12 6.05
N MET A 113 21.41 5.53 7.15
CA MET A 113 20.84 4.60 8.12
C MET A 113 19.74 3.73 7.48
N ILE A 114 18.80 4.32 6.70
CA ILE A 114 17.77 3.59 5.95
C ILE A 114 18.43 2.58 5.00
N LYS A 115 19.48 2.99 4.27
CA LYS A 115 20.25 2.11 3.39
C LYS A 115 20.84 0.93 4.14
N CYS A 116 21.45 1.14 5.30
CA CYS A 116 22.01 0.07 6.13
C CYS A 116 20.97 -0.90 6.65
N VAL A 117 19.81 -0.40 7.12
CA VAL A 117 18.68 -1.24 7.56
C VAL A 117 18.15 -2.10 6.43
N THR A 118 18.04 -1.54 5.24
CA THR A 118 17.45 -2.18 4.07
C THR A 118 18.39 -3.21 3.46
N VAL A 119 19.64 -2.83 3.19
CA VAL A 119 20.61 -3.64 2.44
C VAL A 119 21.22 -4.75 3.28
N VAL A 120 21.80 -4.40 4.44
CA VAL A 120 22.50 -5.37 5.31
C VAL A 120 21.73 -5.71 6.58
N SER A 121 20.52 -5.16 6.74
CA SER A 121 19.69 -5.44 7.92
C SER A 121 20.29 -4.96 9.25
N GLY A 122 21.04 -3.82 9.26
CA GLY A 122 21.72 -3.28 10.44
C GLY A 122 20.78 -3.08 11.63
N ASN A 123 21.05 -3.79 12.74
CA ASN A 123 20.29 -3.66 13.98
C ASN A 123 20.64 -2.35 14.70
N ASP A 124 21.91 -2.00 14.69
CA ASP A 124 22.45 -0.75 15.21
C ASP A 124 21.79 0.48 14.54
N CYS A 125 21.70 0.49 13.22
CA CYS A 125 21.00 1.52 12.46
C CYS A 125 19.50 1.55 12.76
N ALA A 126 18.85 0.40 12.88
CA ALA A 126 17.41 0.32 13.17
C ALA A 126 17.09 0.92 14.55
N VAL A 127 17.88 0.60 15.57
CA VAL A 127 17.73 1.17 16.92
C VAL A 127 18.05 2.65 16.94
N ALA A 128 19.13 3.08 16.28
CA ALA A 128 19.48 4.51 16.20
C ALA A 128 18.37 5.36 15.55
N LEU A 129 17.76 4.86 14.46
CA LEU A 129 16.61 5.52 13.83
C LEU A 129 15.38 5.52 14.76
N ALA A 130 15.12 4.42 15.47
CA ALA A 130 14.00 4.31 16.41
C ALA A 130 14.13 5.31 17.56
N GLU A 131 15.34 5.40 18.17
CA GLU A 131 15.63 6.36 19.22
C GLU A 131 15.56 7.81 18.72
N HIS A 132 16.09 8.08 17.53
CA HIS A 132 16.03 9.41 16.92
C HIS A 132 14.61 9.88 16.68
N LEU A 133 13.73 9.00 16.20
CA LEU A 133 12.34 9.35 15.86
C LEU A 133 11.41 9.38 17.07
N ALA A 134 11.64 8.56 18.08
CA ALA A 134 10.71 8.38 19.21
C ALA A 134 11.34 8.67 20.58
N GLY A 135 12.61 9.00 20.66
CA GLY A 135 13.34 9.26 21.89
C GLY A 135 13.84 7.99 22.62
N SER A 136 13.26 6.83 22.32
CA SER A 136 13.71 5.53 22.82
C SER A 136 13.15 4.39 21.96
N GLU A 137 13.82 3.20 21.97
CA GLU A 137 13.29 2.02 21.32
C GLU A 137 11.91 1.62 21.89
N GLY A 138 11.72 1.70 23.23
CA GLY A 138 10.43 1.36 23.85
C GLY A 138 9.29 2.24 23.37
N ALA A 139 9.50 3.56 23.22
CA ALA A 139 8.50 4.48 22.67
C ALA A 139 8.25 4.19 21.18
N PHE A 140 9.28 3.82 20.42
CA PHE A 140 9.14 3.43 19.03
C PHE A 140 8.35 2.13 18.87
N VAL A 141 8.60 1.12 19.70
CA VAL A 141 7.86 -0.15 19.72
C VAL A 141 6.37 0.07 20.04
N ALA A 142 6.06 1.02 20.93
CA ALA A 142 4.67 1.39 21.17
C ALA A 142 4.00 1.93 19.89
N ARG A 143 4.70 2.78 19.10
CA ARG A 143 4.21 3.25 17.80
C ARG A 143 4.08 2.11 16.79
N MET A 144 5.04 1.17 16.75
CA MET A 144 4.95 -0.01 15.88
C MET A 144 3.68 -0.82 16.15
N ASN A 145 3.36 -1.08 17.41
CA ASN A 145 2.15 -1.82 17.79
C ASN A 145 0.87 -1.02 17.52
N GLN A 146 0.88 0.28 17.74
CA GLN A 146 -0.23 1.14 17.36
C GLN A 146 -0.48 1.09 15.84
N ARG A 147 0.58 1.23 15.04
CA ARG A 147 0.49 1.19 13.57
C ARG A 147 0.03 -0.18 13.08
N ALA A 148 0.49 -1.26 13.71
CA ALA A 148 0.01 -2.60 13.43
C ALA A 148 -1.52 -2.73 13.62
N GLN A 149 -2.05 -2.17 14.71
CA GLN A 149 -3.51 -2.15 14.94
C GLN A 149 -4.25 -1.33 13.86
N GLU A 150 -3.73 -0.16 13.48
CA GLU A 150 -4.31 0.68 12.42
C GLU A 150 -4.33 -0.03 11.06
N LEU A 151 -3.34 -0.88 10.78
CA LEU A 151 -3.25 -1.70 9.56
C LEU A 151 -4.08 -2.99 9.64
N GLY A 152 -4.72 -3.29 10.77
CA GLY A 152 -5.47 -4.53 10.96
C GLY A 152 -4.61 -5.77 11.16
N MET A 153 -3.35 -5.62 11.58
CA MET A 153 -2.41 -6.73 11.85
C MET A 153 -2.72 -7.41 13.18
N THR A 154 -3.75 -8.24 13.20
CA THR A 154 -4.32 -8.82 14.43
C THR A 154 -3.50 -9.95 15.03
N ASP A 155 -2.54 -10.50 14.28
CA ASP A 155 -1.67 -11.59 14.72
C ASP A 155 -0.31 -11.08 15.22
N THR A 156 -0.09 -9.76 15.22
CA THR A 156 1.22 -9.15 15.42
C THR A 156 1.39 -8.54 16.81
N THR A 157 2.54 -8.78 17.40
CA THR A 157 3.04 -8.08 18.58
C THR A 157 4.53 -7.84 18.44
N PHE A 158 4.93 -6.57 18.39
CA PHE A 158 6.33 -6.15 18.36
C PHE A 158 6.83 -5.89 19.78
N LEU A 159 8.02 -6.38 20.11
CA LEU A 159 8.71 -6.14 21.38
C LEU A 159 10.06 -5.42 21.22
N ASN A 160 10.57 -5.35 20.00
CA ASN A 160 11.74 -4.57 19.60
C ASN A 160 11.61 -4.13 18.13
N CYS A 161 12.45 -3.21 17.69
CA CYS A 161 12.42 -2.68 16.32
C CYS A 161 13.30 -3.46 15.34
N THR A 162 14.00 -4.50 15.79
CA THR A 162 15.01 -5.23 15.01
C THR A 162 14.58 -6.64 14.58
N GLY A 163 13.70 -7.27 15.35
CA GLY A 163 13.33 -8.68 15.20
C GLY A 163 14.31 -9.65 15.85
N LEU A 164 15.12 -9.18 16.79
CA LEU A 164 15.88 -10.07 17.67
C LEU A 164 14.92 -10.89 18.54
N PRO A 165 15.29 -12.14 18.90
CA PRO A 165 14.42 -13.03 19.65
C PRO A 165 13.96 -12.41 20.98
N ALA A 166 12.64 -12.38 21.19
CA ALA A 166 12.01 -11.98 22.44
C ALA A 166 10.70 -12.77 22.59
N GLN A 167 10.45 -13.31 23.77
CA GLN A 167 9.26 -14.12 24.00
C GLN A 167 7.98 -13.31 23.77
N GLY A 168 7.17 -13.73 22.80
CA GLY A 168 5.95 -13.02 22.40
C GLY A 168 6.13 -12.01 21.26
N HIS A 169 7.35 -11.87 20.69
CA HIS A 169 7.58 -11.12 19.45
C HIS A 169 7.17 -11.98 18.27
N VAL A 170 5.94 -11.80 17.79
CA VAL A 170 5.32 -12.63 16.76
C VAL A 170 4.56 -11.79 15.73
N THR A 171 4.36 -12.39 14.56
CA THR A 171 3.51 -11.88 13.48
C THR A 171 3.02 -13.06 12.63
N SER A 172 2.23 -12.80 11.60
CA SER A 172 1.81 -13.80 10.61
C SER A 172 2.25 -13.41 9.19
N ALA A 173 2.22 -14.33 8.25
CA ALA A 173 2.51 -14.02 6.85
C ALA A 173 1.48 -13.02 6.27
N HIS A 174 0.23 -13.13 6.68
CA HIS A 174 -0.84 -12.19 6.36
C HIS A 174 -0.49 -10.77 6.81
N ASP A 175 -0.13 -10.59 8.07
CA ASP A 175 0.19 -9.28 8.64
C ASP A 175 1.47 -8.67 8.04
N ILE A 176 2.47 -9.51 7.72
CA ILE A 176 3.67 -9.05 7.00
C ILE A 176 3.29 -8.53 5.61
N ALA A 177 2.35 -9.17 4.89
CA ALA A 177 1.89 -8.68 3.60
C ALA A 177 1.21 -7.31 3.73
N LEU A 178 0.39 -7.09 4.77
CA LEU A 178 -0.26 -5.80 5.04
C LEU A 178 0.76 -4.67 5.24
N MET A 179 1.73 -4.84 6.15
CA MET A 179 2.74 -3.79 6.39
C MET A 179 3.69 -3.62 5.20
N SER A 180 3.98 -4.69 4.45
CA SER A 180 4.77 -4.60 3.22
C SER A 180 4.06 -3.79 2.15
N ARG A 181 2.75 -4.06 1.97
CA ARG A 181 1.90 -3.32 1.05
C ARG A 181 1.85 -1.84 1.41
N GLU A 182 1.59 -1.51 2.66
CA GLU A 182 1.55 -0.13 3.15
C GLU A 182 2.84 0.62 2.81
N LEU A 183 3.99 0.00 3.11
CA LEU A 183 5.30 0.60 2.85
C LEU A 183 5.53 0.87 1.35
N ILE A 184 5.28 -0.11 0.47
CA ILE A 184 5.61 0.06 -0.95
C ILE A 184 4.55 0.82 -1.75
N LEU A 185 3.29 0.85 -1.28
CA LEU A 185 2.19 1.56 -1.93
C LEU A 185 2.21 3.05 -1.58
N ASN A 186 2.30 3.37 -0.30
CA ASN A 186 2.16 4.74 0.20
C ASN A 186 3.51 5.46 0.38
N HIS A 187 4.63 4.71 0.44
CA HIS A 187 5.98 5.24 0.59
C HIS A 187 6.93 4.71 -0.50
N PRO A 188 6.60 4.92 -1.80
CA PRO A 188 7.32 4.29 -2.92
C PRO A 188 8.80 4.68 -3.02
N SER A 189 9.21 5.77 -2.38
CA SER A 189 10.61 6.19 -2.32
C SER A 189 11.52 5.20 -1.56
N ILE A 190 10.95 4.27 -0.78
CA ILE A 190 11.71 3.17 -0.17
C ILE A 190 12.42 2.30 -1.22
N ARG A 191 11.89 2.25 -2.44
CA ARG A 191 12.46 1.50 -3.56
C ARG A 191 13.87 1.98 -3.94
N GLU A 192 14.20 3.24 -3.67
CA GLU A 192 15.55 3.77 -3.85
C GLU A 192 16.60 2.96 -3.06
N TYR A 193 16.20 2.37 -1.92
CA TYR A 193 17.06 1.58 -1.04
C TYR A 193 16.89 0.07 -1.22
N THR A 194 15.67 -0.41 -1.41
CA THR A 194 15.38 -1.86 -1.47
C THR A 194 15.93 -2.54 -2.71
N THR A 195 16.16 -1.80 -3.78
CA THR A 195 16.71 -2.28 -5.05
C THR A 195 18.25 -2.22 -5.13
N ILE A 196 18.91 -1.67 -4.12
CA ILE A 196 20.38 -1.63 -4.07
C ILE A 196 20.91 -3.06 -3.91
N TRP A 197 21.74 -3.54 -4.84
CA TRP A 197 22.43 -4.81 -4.70
C TRP A 197 23.74 -4.69 -3.89
N MET A 198 24.57 -3.70 -4.22
CA MET A 198 25.82 -3.41 -3.54
C MET A 198 26.00 -1.90 -3.46
N ASP A 199 26.50 -1.43 -2.33
CA ASP A 199 26.85 -0.03 -2.09
C ASP A 199 27.90 0.04 -0.97
N SER A 200 28.20 1.23 -0.50
CA SER A 200 29.10 1.46 0.62
C SER A 200 28.63 2.63 1.48
N ILE A 201 29.17 2.72 2.69
CA ILE A 201 29.04 3.86 3.60
C ILE A 201 30.42 4.33 4.04
N ARG A 202 30.47 5.43 4.79
CA ARG A 202 31.75 6.02 5.30
C ARG A 202 32.76 6.26 4.18
N ASN A 203 32.31 6.96 3.10
CA ASN A 203 33.13 7.27 1.91
C ASN A 203 33.79 6.05 1.24
N GLY A 204 33.12 4.90 1.25
CA GLY A 204 33.63 3.69 0.60
C GLY A 204 34.39 2.74 1.51
N GLU A 205 34.60 3.09 2.79
CA GLU A 205 35.36 2.26 3.74
C GLU A 205 34.60 1.01 4.19
N PHE A 206 33.24 1.03 4.15
CA PHE A 206 32.43 -0.09 4.55
C PHE A 206 31.47 -0.52 3.43
N GLY A 207 31.72 -1.70 2.85
CA GLY A 207 30.91 -2.27 1.77
C GLY A 207 29.61 -2.89 2.26
N LEU A 208 28.54 -2.65 1.53
CA LEU A 208 27.22 -3.23 1.78
C LEU A 208 26.87 -4.21 0.65
N THR A 209 26.32 -5.37 0.99
CA THR A 209 25.75 -6.31 0.02
C THR A 209 24.36 -6.74 0.48
N ASN A 210 23.37 -6.65 -0.41
CA ASN A 210 21.99 -6.92 -0.06
C ASN A 210 21.80 -8.38 0.36
N THR A 211 21.15 -8.58 1.49
CA THR A 211 20.75 -9.90 1.99
C THR A 211 19.67 -10.55 1.12
N ASN A 212 18.92 -9.75 0.35
CA ASN A 212 17.94 -10.21 -0.61
C ASN A 212 18.59 -10.49 -1.99
N ARG A 213 18.94 -11.75 -2.23
CA ARG A 213 19.55 -12.16 -3.50
C ARG A 213 18.63 -11.98 -4.72
N LEU A 214 17.31 -11.89 -4.55
CA LEU A 214 16.36 -11.69 -5.65
C LEU A 214 16.61 -10.36 -6.35
N VAL A 215 17.08 -9.33 -5.65
CA VAL A 215 17.44 -8.02 -6.24
C VAL A 215 18.41 -8.17 -7.42
N ARG A 216 19.30 -9.15 -7.37
CA ARG A 216 20.25 -9.40 -8.45
C ARG A 216 19.78 -10.48 -9.42
N PHE A 217 19.09 -11.51 -8.94
CA PHE A 217 18.90 -12.77 -9.65
C PHE A 217 17.44 -13.07 -10.04
N TYR A 218 16.50 -12.16 -9.76
CA TYR A 218 15.11 -12.30 -10.17
C TYR A 218 14.62 -11.03 -10.85
N GLN A 219 14.18 -11.16 -12.09
CA GLN A 219 13.75 -10.01 -12.90
C GLN A 219 12.53 -9.32 -12.28
N GLY A 220 12.61 -8.01 -12.20
CA GLY A 220 11.53 -7.17 -11.70
C GLY A 220 11.53 -7.01 -10.18
N THR A 221 12.49 -7.58 -9.43
CA THR A 221 12.54 -7.43 -7.98
C THR A 221 12.61 -5.95 -7.56
N THR A 222 11.70 -5.56 -6.68
CA THR A 222 11.60 -4.21 -6.07
C THR A 222 11.99 -4.20 -4.59
N GLY A 223 12.11 -5.37 -3.95
CA GLY A 223 12.50 -5.48 -2.54
C GLY A 223 12.16 -6.87 -1.97
N LEU A 224 11.89 -7.03 -0.69
CA LEU A 224 11.79 -6.03 0.35
C LEU A 224 12.77 -6.36 1.50
N LYS A 225 12.51 -7.42 2.30
CA LYS A 225 13.29 -7.72 3.51
C LYS A 225 13.43 -9.21 3.79
N THR A 226 14.62 -9.62 4.21
CA THR A 226 14.92 -10.97 4.71
C THR A 226 15.01 -10.98 6.23
N GLY A 227 14.76 -12.13 6.85
CA GLY A 227 14.94 -12.38 8.26
C GLY A 227 15.54 -13.76 8.53
N PHE A 228 16.31 -13.88 9.59
CA PHE A 228 16.81 -15.14 10.10
C PHE A 228 17.14 -15.05 11.59
N THR A 229 16.67 -15.99 12.36
CA THR A 229 17.16 -16.39 13.67
C THR A 229 17.10 -17.92 13.75
N SER A 230 17.75 -18.52 14.73
CA SER A 230 17.68 -19.99 14.91
C SER A 230 16.26 -20.49 15.19
N SER A 231 15.40 -19.71 15.85
CA SER A 231 14.01 -20.05 16.16
C SER A 231 13.03 -19.70 15.02
N ALA A 232 13.18 -18.51 14.43
CA ALA A 232 12.36 -18.09 13.28
C ALA A 232 12.69 -18.84 12.00
N MET A 233 13.86 -19.43 11.90
CA MET A 233 14.41 -19.98 10.67
C MET A 233 14.48 -18.89 9.56
N TYR A 234 14.27 -19.21 8.31
CA TYR A 234 14.44 -18.26 7.20
C TYR A 234 13.09 -17.67 6.79
N CYS A 235 12.96 -16.35 7.00
CA CYS A 235 11.77 -15.57 6.66
C CYS A 235 12.09 -14.55 5.57
N MET A 236 11.09 -14.14 4.79
CA MET A 236 11.22 -13.13 3.76
C MET A 236 9.88 -12.50 3.40
N SER A 237 9.88 -11.20 3.14
CA SER A 237 8.94 -10.53 2.27
C SER A 237 9.68 -10.12 1.00
N ALA A 238 9.27 -10.65 -0.14
CA ALA A 238 9.82 -10.34 -1.45
C ALA A 238 8.79 -9.57 -2.28
N THR A 239 9.25 -8.55 -3.00
CA THR A 239 8.40 -7.78 -3.91
C THR A 239 9.00 -7.76 -5.30
N ALA A 240 8.14 -7.86 -6.32
CA ALA A 240 8.55 -7.75 -7.71
C ALA A 240 7.44 -7.16 -8.56
N GLU A 241 7.83 -6.40 -9.60
CA GLU A 241 6.92 -5.76 -10.55
C GLU A 241 7.23 -6.22 -11.97
N ARG A 242 6.18 -6.63 -12.70
CA ARG A 242 6.22 -6.93 -14.12
C ARG A 242 4.95 -6.43 -14.79
N ASP A 243 5.07 -5.80 -15.94
CA ASP A 243 3.95 -5.35 -16.77
C ASP A 243 2.91 -4.51 -15.98
N GLY A 244 3.38 -3.70 -15.02
CA GLY A 244 2.55 -2.82 -14.21
C GLY A 244 1.79 -3.50 -13.06
N MET A 245 2.03 -4.81 -12.83
CA MET A 245 1.54 -5.54 -11.66
C MET A 245 2.69 -5.78 -10.68
N GLU A 246 2.53 -5.36 -9.43
CA GLU A 246 3.50 -5.60 -8.36
C GLU A 246 2.95 -6.59 -7.34
N LEU A 247 3.72 -7.63 -7.07
CA LEU A 247 3.37 -8.72 -6.16
C LEU A 247 4.22 -8.69 -4.90
N ILE A 248 3.62 -9.13 -3.80
CA ILE A 248 4.24 -9.29 -2.49
C ILE A 248 4.16 -10.77 -2.12
N ALA A 249 5.30 -11.45 -2.06
CA ALA A 249 5.41 -12.84 -1.63
C ALA A 249 6.04 -12.89 -0.24
N VAL A 250 5.29 -13.37 0.73
CA VAL A 250 5.78 -13.58 2.10
C VAL A 250 5.96 -15.06 2.33
N VAL A 251 7.13 -15.43 2.84
CA VAL A 251 7.44 -16.80 3.28
C VAL A 251 8.02 -16.76 4.70
N MET A 252 7.53 -17.64 5.55
CA MET A 252 7.98 -17.74 6.95
C MET A 252 8.42 -19.14 7.28
N LYS A 253 9.50 -19.21 8.08
CA LYS A 253 10.03 -20.46 8.62
C LYS A 253 10.42 -21.48 7.54
N SER A 254 11.03 -21.01 6.43
CA SER A 254 11.65 -21.91 5.44
C SER A 254 12.88 -22.60 6.05
N PRO A 255 13.16 -23.88 5.67
CA PRO A 255 14.22 -24.67 6.33
C PRO A 255 15.64 -24.19 6.03
N SER A 256 15.86 -23.48 4.91
CA SER A 256 17.17 -23.00 4.50
C SER A 256 17.12 -21.70 3.73
N THR A 257 18.28 -21.05 3.60
CA THR A 257 18.42 -19.82 2.78
C THR A 257 17.98 -20.05 1.33
N ASN A 258 18.34 -21.17 0.72
CA ASN A 258 17.99 -21.42 -0.68
C ASN A 258 16.48 -21.66 -0.84
N GLN A 259 15.90 -22.50 0.02
CA GLN A 259 14.47 -22.79 0.00
C GLN A 259 13.62 -21.52 0.21
N ARG A 260 14.01 -20.60 1.10
CA ARG A 260 13.35 -19.30 1.25
C ARG A 260 13.26 -18.53 -0.06
N PHE A 261 14.36 -18.50 -0.84
CA PHE A 261 14.35 -17.81 -2.14
C PHE A 261 13.60 -18.60 -3.21
N ASP A 262 13.65 -19.93 -3.15
CA ASP A 262 12.93 -20.78 -4.10
C ASP A 262 11.41 -20.69 -3.87
N ASP A 263 10.95 -20.75 -2.61
CA ASP A 263 9.55 -20.55 -2.24
C ASP A 263 9.03 -19.17 -2.67
N ALA A 264 9.79 -18.09 -2.38
CA ALA A 264 9.40 -16.74 -2.78
C ALA A 264 9.33 -16.57 -4.31
N ARG A 265 10.28 -17.17 -5.07
CA ARG A 265 10.23 -17.18 -6.54
C ARG A 265 9.01 -17.94 -7.06
N ALA A 266 8.74 -19.11 -6.50
CA ALA A 266 7.60 -19.93 -6.91
C ALA A 266 6.26 -19.18 -6.73
N LEU A 267 6.09 -18.46 -5.61
CA LEU A 267 4.93 -17.61 -5.36
C LEU A 267 4.83 -16.47 -6.39
N LEU A 268 5.92 -15.73 -6.61
CA LEU A 268 5.96 -14.62 -7.58
C LEU A 268 5.68 -15.12 -9.02
N ASP A 269 6.35 -16.21 -9.42
CA ASP A 269 6.15 -16.80 -10.75
C ASP A 269 4.72 -17.30 -10.94
N TYR A 270 4.10 -17.90 -9.91
CA TYR A 270 2.69 -18.29 -9.93
C TYR A 270 1.79 -17.07 -10.15
N GLY A 271 2.02 -15.98 -9.41
CA GLY A 271 1.22 -14.77 -9.58
C GLY A 271 1.36 -14.18 -10.98
N PHE A 272 2.58 -13.99 -11.46
CA PHE A 272 2.83 -13.46 -12.80
C PHE A 272 2.38 -14.40 -13.93
N ALA A 273 2.34 -15.71 -13.71
CA ALA A 273 1.83 -16.65 -14.71
C ALA A 273 0.31 -16.61 -14.83
N ASN A 274 -0.40 -16.43 -13.72
CA ASN A 274 -1.86 -16.64 -13.65
C ASN A 274 -2.67 -15.35 -13.62
N TYR A 275 -2.07 -14.20 -13.27
CA TYR A 275 -2.80 -12.94 -13.07
C TYR A 275 -2.20 -11.80 -13.90
N THR A 276 -3.03 -10.79 -14.13
CA THR A 276 -2.64 -9.53 -14.75
C THR A 276 -3.51 -8.39 -14.21
N VAL A 277 -2.98 -7.17 -14.25
CA VAL A 277 -3.75 -5.96 -13.93
C VAL A 277 -4.08 -5.24 -15.22
N VAL A 278 -5.36 -5.02 -15.47
CA VAL A 278 -5.84 -4.30 -16.64
C VAL A 278 -6.34 -2.91 -16.24
N PRO A 279 -5.96 -1.84 -16.97
CA PRO A 279 -6.59 -0.54 -16.78
C PRO A 279 -8.02 -0.59 -17.31
N VAL A 280 -8.95 -0.03 -16.53
CA VAL A 280 -10.37 0.00 -16.88
C VAL A 280 -10.77 1.45 -17.15
N TYR A 281 -11.39 1.66 -18.29
CA TYR A 281 -11.92 2.95 -18.71
C TYR A 281 -13.41 2.82 -18.99
N PRO A 282 -14.20 3.90 -18.81
CA PRO A 282 -15.57 3.93 -19.31
C PRO A 282 -15.61 3.67 -20.83
N ASP A 283 -16.59 2.94 -21.31
CA ASP A 283 -16.76 2.65 -22.75
C ASP A 283 -16.94 3.90 -23.62
N ALA A 284 -17.36 5.01 -22.99
CA ALA A 284 -17.49 6.32 -23.62
C ALA A 284 -16.94 7.43 -22.71
N PRO A 285 -16.49 8.56 -23.27
CA PRO A 285 -16.11 9.71 -22.48
C PRO A 285 -17.24 10.14 -21.54
N LEU A 286 -16.89 10.52 -20.31
CA LEU A 286 -17.84 11.03 -19.34
C LEU A 286 -18.47 12.33 -19.86
N ALA A 287 -19.75 12.30 -20.22
CA ALA A 287 -20.47 13.47 -20.68
C ALA A 287 -20.66 14.47 -19.54
N PRO A 288 -20.56 15.80 -19.80
CA PRO A 288 -20.91 16.81 -18.82
C PRO A 288 -22.36 16.63 -18.35
N VAL A 289 -22.59 16.81 -17.03
CA VAL A 289 -23.91 16.72 -16.40
C VAL A 289 -24.53 18.11 -16.34
N ASP A 290 -25.80 18.25 -16.75
CA ASP A 290 -26.51 19.51 -16.70
C ASP A 290 -26.78 19.97 -15.26
N VAL A 291 -26.64 21.28 -15.02
CA VAL A 291 -26.86 21.88 -13.69
C VAL A 291 -27.97 22.95 -13.80
N LEU A 292 -29.09 22.64 -13.21
CA LEU A 292 -30.22 23.56 -13.11
C LEU A 292 -29.91 24.66 -12.08
N LEU A 293 -30.30 25.90 -12.41
CA LEU A 293 -30.10 27.08 -11.57
C LEU A 293 -28.62 27.36 -11.19
N GLY A 294 -27.69 26.78 -11.90
CA GLY A 294 -26.24 26.94 -11.64
C GLY A 294 -25.65 28.16 -12.38
N THR A 295 -24.56 28.69 -11.86
CA THR A 295 -23.75 29.73 -12.53
C THR A 295 -23.11 29.19 -13.81
N SER A 296 -22.81 27.89 -13.86
CA SER A 296 -22.52 27.13 -15.07
C SER A 296 -23.74 26.27 -15.46
N ALA A 297 -23.94 26.06 -16.76
CA ALA A 297 -25.01 25.17 -17.24
C ALA A 297 -24.67 23.69 -17.05
N GLN A 298 -23.40 23.37 -16.91
CA GLN A 298 -22.92 22.01 -16.83
C GLN A 298 -21.74 21.91 -15.84
N VAL A 299 -21.56 20.72 -15.27
CA VAL A 299 -20.39 20.32 -14.48
C VAL A 299 -19.68 19.15 -15.17
N GLN A 300 -18.35 19.20 -15.23
CA GLN A 300 -17.54 18.13 -15.79
C GLN A 300 -17.38 17.01 -14.74
N PRO A 301 -17.76 15.76 -15.07
CA PRO A 301 -17.50 14.62 -14.21
C PRO A 301 -16.04 14.13 -14.35
N ARG A 302 -15.50 13.53 -13.28
CA ARG A 302 -14.25 12.80 -13.28
C ARG A 302 -14.37 11.53 -12.44
N LEU A 303 -13.61 10.52 -12.74
CA LEU A 303 -13.47 9.38 -11.82
C LEU A 303 -12.79 9.84 -10.54
N GLU A 304 -13.19 9.26 -9.41
CA GLU A 304 -12.54 9.52 -8.11
C GLU A 304 -11.08 9.07 -8.12
N ARG A 305 -10.81 7.92 -8.76
CA ARG A 305 -9.49 7.30 -8.90
C ARG A 305 -9.34 6.62 -10.25
N ASP A 306 -8.11 6.36 -10.64
CA ASP A 306 -7.82 5.44 -11.74
C ASP A 306 -8.35 4.05 -11.37
N CYS A 307 -9.03 3.41 -12.32
CA CYS A 307 -9.53 2.06 -12.14
C CYS A 307 -8.56 1.06 -12.75
N ARG A 308 -8.03 0.18 -11.92
CA ARG A 308 -7.21 -0.95 -12.31
C ARG A 308 -7.81 -2.21 -11.72
N LEU A 309 -8.02 -3.21 -12.54
CA LEU A 309 -8.64 -4.46 -12.11
C LEU A 309 -7.67 -5.62 -12.23
N LEU A 310 -7.51 -6.36 -11.14
CA LEU A 310 -6.79 -7.62 -11.12
C LEU A 310 -7.72 -8.72 -11.65
N VAL A 311 -7.26 -9.41 -12.69
CA VAL A 311 -7.99 -10.52 -13.32
C VAL A 311 -7.07 -11.73 -13.52
N ARG A 312 -7.64 -12.91 -13.70
CA ARG A 312 -6.88 -14.05 -14.19
C ARG A 312 -6.55 -13.85 -15.67
N LYS A 313 -5.37 -14.29 -16.07
CA LYS A 313 -5.00 -14.27 -17.49
C LYS A 313 -5.97 -15.10 -18.32
N GLY A 314 -6.45 -14.50 -19.39
CA GLY A 314 -7.50 -15.04 -20.26
C GLY A 314 -8.90 -14.52 -19.93
N GLU A 315 -9.09 -13.78 -18.82
CA GLU A 315 -10.37 -13.16 -18.46
C GLU A 315 -10.42 -11.67 -18.88
N GLU A 316 -9.34 -11.11 -19.42
CA GLU A 316 -9.24 -9.68 -19.76
C GLU A 316 -10.37 -9.22 -20.70
N GLY A 317 -10.75 -10.07 -21.65
CA GLY A 317 -11.85 -9.80 -22.57
C GLY A 317 -13.26 -9.89 -21.96
N GLN A 318 -13.36 -10.34 -20.71
CA GLN A 318 -14.64 -10.41 -19.97
C GLN A 318 -14.87 -9.18 -19.10
N VAL A 319 -13.91 -8.24 -19.04
CA VAL A 319 -14.04 -6.99 -18.30
C VAL A 319 -15.00 -6.09 -19.04
N THR A 320 -16.09 -5.70 -18.39
CA THR A 320 -17.10 -4.77 -18.93
C THR A 320 -17.40 -3.68 -17.91
N THR A 321 -17.90 -2.53 -18.40
CA THR A 321 -18.24 -1.42 -17.53
C THR A 321 -19.71 -1.03 -17.69
N ARG A 322 -20.30 -0.51 -16.61
CA ARG A 322 -21.61 0.13 -16.63
C ARG A 322 -21.49 1.50 -16.01
N LEU A 323 -21.82 2.50 -16.80
CA LEU A 323 -21.80 3.91 -16.38
C LEU A 323 -23.20 4.31 -15.93
N SER A 324 -23.30 4.84 -14.71
CA SER A 324 -24.51 5.51 -14.21
C SER A 324 -24.14 6.95 -13.84
N LEU A 325 -24.75 7.92 -14.50
CA LEU A 325 -24.61 9.36 -14.21
C LEU A 325 -25.98 9.97 -13.95
N ALA A 326 -26.03 10.98 -13.10
CA ALA A 326 -27.20 11.82 -12.93
C ALA A 326 -27.55 12.47 -14.27
N GLU A 327 -28.84 12.54 -14.61
CA GLU A 327 -29.30 13.21 -15.86
C GLU A 327 -29.19 14.72 -15.71
N ASP A 328 -29.58 15.27 -14.56
CA ASP A 328 -29.44 16.67 -14.19
C ASP A 328 -29.18 16.82 -12.66
N LEU A 329 -28.71 18.00 -12.29
CA LEU A 329 -28.45 18.39 -10.90
C LEU A 329 -29.04 19.77 -10.66
N GLU A 330 -29.40 20.06 -9.41
CA GLU A 330 -29.78 21.42 -8.99
C GLU A 330 -28.61 22.05 -8.21
N ALA A 331 -28.22 23.26 -8.60
CA ALA A 331 -27.18 24.02 -7.90
C ALA A 331 -27.60 24.40 -6.47
N PRO A 332 -26.65 24.49 -5.51
CA PRO A 332 -25.22 24.39 -5.71
C PRO A 332 -24.73 22.93 -5.84
N VAL A 333 -23.68 22.73 -6.65
CA VAL A 333 -22.93 21.48 -6.75
C VAL A 333 -21.56 21.73 -6.14
N GLU A 334 -21.13 20.90 -5.19
CA GLU A 334 -19.82 21.02 -4.55
C GLU A 334 -18.75 20.27 -5.35
N GLN A 335 -17.51 20.77 -5.33
CA GLN A 335 -16.39 20.01 -5.88
C GLN A 335 -16.23 18.69 -5.11
N GLY A 336 -16.10 17.57 -5.83
CA GLY A 336 -16.05 16.24 -5.22
C GLY A 336 -17.41 15.63 -4.88
N GLN A 337 -18.53 16.34 -5.14
CA GLN A 337 -19.86 15.76 -5.00
C GLN A 337 -20.02 14.57 -5.97
N THR A 338 -20.57 13.46 -5.48
CA THR A 338 -20.84 12.27 -6.30
C THR A 338 -21.92 12.57 -7.33
N LEU A 339 -21.59 12.32 -8.60
CA LEU A 339 -22.48 12.50 -9.76
C LEU A 339 -22.99 11.17 -10.31
N GLY A 340 -22.37 10.07 -9.92
CA GLY A 340 -22.70 8.74 -10.41
C GLY A 340 -21.65 7.71 -10.05
N THR A 341 -21.68 6.56 -10.73
CA THR A 341 -20.76 5.45 -10.52
C THR A 341 -20.35 4.80 -11.82
N LEU A 342 -19.13 4.30 -11.86
CA LEU A 342 -18.65 3.34 -12.85
C LEU A 342 -18.56 1.98 -12.18
N GLU A 343 -19.44 1.06 -12.53
CA GLU A 343 -19.41 -0.33 -12.10
C GLU A 343 -18.55 -1.14 -13.07
N VAL A 344 -17.67 -1.98 -12.53
CA VAL A 344 -16.74 -2.83 -13.29
C VAL A 344 -17.04 -4.29 -13.03
N TYR A 345 -17.24 -5.04 -14.09
CA TYR A 345 -17.61 -6.46 -14.04
C TYR A 345 -16.55 -7.33 -14.72
N VAL A 346 -16.43 -8.58 -14.25
CA VAL A 346 -15.76 -9.67 -14.96
C VAL A 346 -16.82 -10.75 -15.23
N GLY A 347 -17.19 -10.93 -16.47
CA GLY A 347 -18.41 -11.67 -16.79
C GLY A 347 -19.64 -10.99 -16.17
N ASP A 348 -20.36 -11.73 -15.31
CA ASP A 348 -21.55 -11.23 -14.59
C ASP A 348 -21.22 -10.77 -13.15
N GLU A 349 -20.00 -10.92 -12.69
CA GLU A 349 -19.59 -10.60 -11.32
C GLU A 349 -19.14 -9.13 -11.20
N LEU A 350 -19.78 -8.36 -10.29
CA LEU A 350 -19.34 -7.01 -9.94
C LEU A 350 -18.05 -7.10 -9.13
N ARG A 351 -16.98 -6.50 -9.64
CA ARG A 351 -15.63 -6.55 -9.04
C ARG A 351 -15.22 -5.22 -8.40
N ASP A 352 -15.67 -4.09 -8.96
CA ASP A 352 -15.33 -2.77 -8.45
C ASP A 352 -16.44 -1.77 -8.76
N THR A 353 -16.54 -0.72 -7.94
CA THR A 353 -17.41 0.43 -8.16
C THR A 353 -16.63 1.70 -7.88
N VAL A 354 -16.41 2.50 -8.91
CA VAL A 354 -15.65 3.76 -8.84
C VAL A 354 -16.62 4.93 -8.85
N PRO A 355 -16.66 5.77 -7.80
CA PRO A 355 -17.45 6.98 -7.78
C PRO A 355 -17.02 7.94 -8.89
N ILE A 356 -18.00 8.64 -9.45
CA ILE A 356 -17.80 9.73 -10.41
C ILE A 356 -18.14 11.02 -9.70
N LEU A 357 -17.20 11.94 -9.65
CA LEU A 357 -17.26 13.16 -8.86
C LEU A 357 -17.32 14.41 -9.74
N ALA A 358 -17.89 15.48 -9.20
CA ALA A 358 -17.82 16.81 -9.80
C ALA A 358 -16.35 17.31 -9.79
N ALA A 359 -15.82 17.63 -10.94
CA ALA A 359 -14.44 18.11 -11.08
C ALA A 359 -14.28 19.54 -10.51
N GLN A 360 -15.34 20.33 -10.51
CA GLN A 360 -15.37 21.73 -10.06
C GLN A 360 -16.74 22.06 -9.42
N PRO A 361 -16.79 23.06 -8.53
CA PRO A 361 -18.06 23.50 -7.96
C PRO A 361 -18.88 24.30 -8.97
N VAL A 362 -20.20 24.29 -8.78
CA VAL A 362 -21.13 25.15 -9.53
C VAL A 362 -22.06 25.85 -8.53
N ASP A 363 -21.88 27.15 -8.35
CA ASP A 363 -22.68 27.94 -7.44
C ASP A 363 -24.11 28.15 -7.97
N ARG A 364 -25.06 28.39 -7.08
CA ARG A 364 -26.44 28.73 -7.44
C ARG A 364 -26.51 30.15 -8.00
N LEU A 365 -27.23 30.35 -9.06
CA LEU A 365 -27.55 31.67 -9.60
C LEU A 365 -28.34 32.51 -8.60
N SER A 366 -27.93 33.74 -8.44
CA SER A 366 -28.76 34.74 -7.74
C SER A 366 -30.03 35.07 -8.53
N ILE A 367 -31.08 35.56 -7.85
CA ILE A 367 -32.35 35.96 -8.51
C ILE A 367 -32.09 36.93 -9.67
N PRO A 368 -31.25 38.00 -9.54
CA PRO A 368 -30.90 38.87 -10.65
C PRO A 368 -30.20 38.12 -11.80
N GLY A 369 -29.36 37.13 -11.47
CA GLY A 369 -28.67 36.29 -12.47
C GLY A 369 -29.64 35.43 -13.29
N ILE A 370 -30.65 34.85 -12.64
CA ILE A 370 -31.74 34.11 -13.33
C ILE A 370 -32.47 35.00 -14.32
N PHE A 371 -32.84 36.21 -13.88
CA PHE A 371 -33.54 37.20 -14.72
C PHE A 371 -32.67 37.62 -15.92
N GLY A 372 -31.39 37.89 -15.69
CA GLY A 372 -30.46 38.23 -16.77
C GLY A 372 -30.32 37.12 -17.81
N ARG A 373 -30.25 35.85 -17.37
CA ARG A 373 -30.17 34.67 -18.26
C ARG A 373 -31.46 34.45 -19.06
N MET A 374 -32.63 34.69 -18.46
CA MET A 374 -33.92 34.62 -19.14
C MET A 374 -34.03 35.72 -20.23
N LEU A 375 -33.59 36.94 -19.91
CA LEU A 375 -33.64 38.06 -20.83
C LEU A 375 -32.68 37.83 -22.02
N SER A 376 -31.46 37.33 -21.79
CA SER A 376 -30.50 37.00 -22.84
C SER A 376 -31.03 35.92 -23.80
N LYS A 377 -31.67 34.86 -23.26
CA LYS A 377 -32.28 33.80 -24.10
C LYS A 377 -33.42 34.33 -24.95
N LEU A 378 -34.27 35.24 -24.43
CA LEU A 378 -35.34 35.89 -25.18
C LEU A 378 -34.80 36.79 -26.31
N LEU A 379 -33.68 37.50 -26.06
CA LEU A 379 -33.05 38.37 -27.06
C LEU A 379 -32.26 37.62 -28.15
N MET A 380 -31.81 36.38 -27.87
CA MET A 380 -31.11 35.53 -28.85
C MET A 380 -32.04 34.61 -29.64
N ALA A 381 -33.31 34.52 -29.27
CA ALA A 381 -34.32 33.69 -29.93
C ALA A 381 -35.15 34.48 -30.98
N GLY A 382 -34.87 35.75 -31.19
CA GLY A 382 -35.40 36.62 -32.24
C GLY A 382 -34.31 37.00 -33.22
#